data_55e0695e171cb7266ae87f412b01a17f
#
_entry.id   55e0695e171cb7266ae87f412b01a17f
#
_cell.length_a   1.000
_cell.length_b   1.000
_cell.length_c   1.000
_cell.angle_alpha   90.00
_cell.angle_beta   90.00
_cell.angle_gamma   90.00
#
_symmetry.space_group_name_H-M   'P 1'
#
loop_
_entity.id
_entity.type
_entity.pdbx_description
1 polymer ?
#
loop_
_entity_poly.entity_id
_entity_poly.type
_entity_poly.pdbx_seq_one_letter_code
_entity_poly.pdbx_strand_id
1 'polypeptide(L)'
;MIKNWELLLRGSSALLLSGVLAGCASGPPAHSAELHQQIESASTASEHAALATYYDREAATAHASAAEHRSRALKYSRTAPPRGAGSMRNHCNVIAQNFERIADENIALAADHRSMAGQSKP
;
A
#
# COMPACT_ATOMS: atom_id res chain seq x y z
N MET A 1 -32.69 20.37 62.58
CA MET A 1 -31.99 19.10 62.62
C MET A 1 -32.71 18.16 61.68
N ILE A 2 -31.97 17.34 60.92
CA ILE A 2 -32.45 16.20 60.15
C ILE A 2 -32.75 16.50 58.68
N LYS A 3 -31.77 16.08 57.87
CA LYS A 3 -31.86 15.21 56.72
C LYS A 3 -32.53 15.75 55.45
N ASN A 4 -31.72 16.41 54.66
CA ASN A 4 -32.03 16.58 53.22
C ASN A 4 -30.84 16.11 52.34
N TRP A 5 -30.31 14.88 52.62
CA TRP A 5 -29.23 14.33 51.79
C TRP A 5 -29.75 13.29 50.77
N GLU A 6 -31.03 12.97 50.84
CA GLU A 6 -31.67 11.96 50.01
C GLU A 6 -32.05 12.41 48.59
N LEU A 7 -31.85 13.68 48.26
CA LEU A 7 -32.31 14.26 46.98
C LEU A 7 -31.22 14.39 45.91
N LEU A 8 -30.02 13.89 46.18
CA LEU A 8 -28.89 13.98 45.23
C LEU A 8 -28.53 12.65 44.51
N LEU A 9 -29.35 11.60 44.66
CA LEU A 9 -29.09 10.27 44.10
C LEU A 9 -30.02 9.88 42.93
N ARG A 10 -30.64 10.85 42.26
CA ARG A 10 -31.40 10.58 41.03
C ARG A 10 -30.88 11.39 39.84
N GLY A 11 -29.57 11.41 39.70
CA GLY A 11 -28.92 11.80 38.45
C GLY A 11 -28.78 10.58 37.55
N SER A 12 -29.73 10.39 36.68
CA SER A 12 -29.71 9.34 35.65
C SER A 12 -28.48 9.52 34.77
N SER A 13 -27.47 8.68 34.97
CA SER A 13 -26.37 8.49 34.00
C SER A 13 -26.89 7.76 32.79
N ALA A 14 -27.47 8.48 31.85
CA ALA A 14 -27.67 8.02 30.50
C ALA A 14 -26.30 8.04 29.81
N LEU A 15 -25.54 6.97 29.98
CA LEU A 15 -24.37 6.68 29.13
C LEU A 15 -24.88 6.42 27.72
N LEU A 16 -24.88 7.46 26.90
CA LEU A 16 -24.99 7.32 25.45
C LEU A 16 -23.73 6.62 24.97
N LEU A 17 -23.81 5.30 24.83
CA LEU A 17 -22.86 4.51 24.07
C LEU A 17 -23.01 4.93 22.60
N SER A 18 -22.37 6.04 22.24
CA SER A 18 -22.15 6.39 20.84
C SER A 18 -21.16 5.38 20.28
N GLY A 19 -21.70 4.24 19.78
CA GLY A 19 -20.96 3.29 19.00
C GLY A 19 -20.45 3.99 17.76
N VAL A 20 -19.16 4.34 17.76
CA VAL A 20 -18.44 4.71 16.56
C VAL A 20 -18.35 3.45 15.72
N LEU A 21 -19.34 3.24 14.86
CA LEU A 21 -19.22 2.39 13.69
C LEU A 21 -18.23 3.09 12.77
N ALA A 22 -16.93 2.94 13.08
CA ALA A 22 -15.88 3.15 12.09
C ALA A 22 -16.06 2.06 11.04
N GLY A 23 -17.07 2.22 10.17
CA GLY A 23 -17.19 1.43 8.96
C GLY A 23 -15.89 1.55 8.22
N CYS A 24 -15.34 0.41 7.82
CA CYS A 24 -14.23 0.34 6.87
C CYS A 24 -14.67 1.03 5.58
N ALA A 25 -14.53 2.34 5.52
CA ALA A 25 -14.52 3.10 4.29
C ALA A 25 -13.20 2.77 3.60
N SER A 26 -13.09 1.54 3.09
CA SER A 26 -12.00 1.11 2.23
C SER A 26 -12.24 1.69 0.84
N GLY A 27 -12.30 3.01 0.75
CA GLY A 27 -12.04 3.70 -0.50
C GLY A 27 -10.56 3.47 -0.87
N PRO A 28 -10.20 3.50 -2.16
CA PRO A 28 -8.80 3.49 -2.54
C PRO A 28 -8.09 4.61 -1.76
N PRO A 29 -6.85 4.38 -1.29
CA PRO A 29 -6.12 5.41 -0.57
C PRO A 29 -6.10 6.68 -1.42
N ALA A 30 -6.25 7.86 -0.77
CA ALA A 30 -6.32 9.15 -1.47
C ALA A 30 -5.19 9.32 -2.50
N HIS A 31 -4.04 8.75 -2.23
CA HIS A 31 -2.87 8.72 -3.12
C HIS A 31 -3.14 7.98 -4.45
N SER A 32 -3.96 6.94 -4.47
CA SER A 32 -4.32 6.24 -5.70
C SER A 32 -5.32 7.02 -6.56
N ALA A 33 -6.22 7.80 -5.96
CA ALA A 33 -7.17 8.65 -6.68
C ALA A 33 -6.45 9.83 -7.34
N GLU A 34 -5.51 10.46 -6.63
CA GLU A 34 -4.68 11.54 -7.17
C GLU A 34 -3.80 11.06 -8.33
N LEU A 35 -3.13 9.92 -8.18
CA LEU A 35 -2.34 9.32 -9.25
C LEU A 35 -3.19 9.01 -10.49
N HIS A 36 -4.38 8.46 -10.30
CA HIS A 36 -5.32 8.18 -11.40
C HIS A 36 -5.66 9.44 -12.18
N GLN A 37 -5.97 10.51 -11.47
CA GLN A 37 -6.22 11.82 -12.08
C GLN A 37 -4.99 12.35 -12.82
N GLN A 38 -3.80 12.24 -12.27
CA GLN A 38 -2.56 12.66 -12.92
C GLN A 38 -2.31 11.88 -14.22
N ILE A 39 -2.54 10.57 -14.22
CA ILE A 39 -2.40 9.73 -15.42
C ILE A 39 -3.40 10.15 -16.49
N GLU A 40 -4.66 10.37 -16.12
CA GLU A 40 -5.72 10.73 -17.07
C GLU A 40 -5.56 12.14 -17.66
N SER A 41 -4.99 13.08 -16.90
CA SER A 41 -4.86 14.48 -17.30
C SER A 41 -3.50 14.84 -17.90
N ALA A 42 -2.50 13.98 -17.80
CA ALA A 42 -1.16 14.27 -18.29
C ALA A 42 -1.13 14.53 -19.80
N SER A 43 -0.65 15.70 -20.16
CA SER A 43 -0.62 16.18 -21.55
C SER A 43 0.67 16.91 -21.93
N THR A 44 1.46 17.33 -20.94
CA THR A 44 2.71 18.06 -21.12
C THR A 44 3.94 17.16 -20.91
N ALA A 45 5.06 17.56 -21.49
CA ALA A 45 6.34 16.87 -21.30
C ALA A 45 6.72 16.77 -19.81
N SER A 46 6.45 17.80 -19.02
CA SER A 46 6.73 17.82 -17.58
C SER A 46 5.87 16.83 -16.80
N GLU A 47 4.58 16.72 -17.10
CA GLU A 47 3.67 15.78 -16.45
C GLU A 47 4.05 14.34 -16.75
N HIS A 48 4.34 14.03 -18.02
CA HIS A 48 4.83 12.70 -18.37
C HIS A 48 6.18 12.37 -17.74
N ALA A 49 7.10 13.32 -17.63
CA ALA A 49 8.37 13.11 -16.94
C ALA A 49 8.17 12.84 -15.43
N ALA A 50 7.22 13.50 -14.80
CA ALA A 50 6.85 13.24 -13.40
C ALA A 50 6.29 11.83 -13.21
N LEU A 51 5.39 11.38 -14.11
CA LEU A 51 4.86 10.01 -14.09
C LEU A 51 5.95 8.97 -14.34
N ALA A 52 6.88 9.21 -15.27
CA ALA A 52 8.02 8.32 -15.47
C ALA A 52 8.85 8.17 -14.18
N THR A 53 9.10 9.28 -13.49
CA THR A 53 9.82 9.27 -12.21
C THR A 53 9.06 8.51 -11.12
N TYR A 54 7.73 8.63 -11.09
CA TYR A 54 6.88 7.86 -10.17
C TYR A 54 7.06 6.36 -10.42
N TYR A 55 6.89 5.90 -11.67
CA TYR A 55 7.00 4.47 -12.01
C TYR A 55 8.40 3.91 -11.77
N ASP A 56 9.47 4.69 -11.95
CA ASP A 56 10.83 4.27 -11.56
C ASP A 56 10.95 3.97 -10.06
N ARG A 57 10.31 4.78 -9.22
CA ARG A 57 10.32 4.55 -7.75
C ARG A 57 9.51 3.31 -7.38
N GLU A 58 8.38 3.11 -8.03
CA GLU A 58 7.56 1.90 -7.82
C GLU A 58 8.34 0.64 -8.24
N ALA A 59 9.05 0.69 -9.37
CA ALA A 59 9.92 -0.40 -9.81
C ALA A 59 11.03 -0.70 -8.77
N ALA A 60 11.70 0.33 -8.27
CA ALA A 60 12.73 0.16 -7.24
C ALA A 60 12.17 -0.45 -5.94
N THR A 61 10.97 -0.02 -5.54
CA THR A 61 10.27 -0.57 -4.37
C THR A 61 9.92 -2.04 -4.57
N ALA A 62 9.42 -2.40 -5.74
CA ALA A 62 9.09 -3.77 -6.07
C ALA A 62 10.35 -4.67 -6.11
N HIS A 63 11.46 -4.20 -6.70
CA HIS A 63 12.73 -4.91 -6.65
C HIS A 63 13.24 -5.15 -5.22
N ALA A 64 13.13 -4.15 -4.35
CA ALA A 64 13.51 -4.30 -2.94
C ALA A 64 12.66 -5.37 -2.24
N SER A 65 11.34 -5.39 -2.50
CA SER A 65 10.42 -6.41 -1.97
C SER A 65 10.77 -7.81 -2.51
N ALA A 66 11.10 -7.94 -3.77
CA ALA A 66 11.54 -9.20 -4.37
C ALA A 66 12.80 -9.72 -3.69
N ALA A 67 13.80 -8.88 -3.49
CA ALA A 67 15.06 -9.22 -2.83
C ALA A 67 14.84 -9.67 -1.37
N GLU A 68 13.95 -8.99 -0.64
CA GLU A 68 13.57 -9.39 0.73
C GLU A 68 12.96 -10.80 0.75
N HIS A 69 11.99 -11.08 -0.12
CA HIS A 69 11.36 -12.40 -0.18
C HIS A 69 12.34 -13.50 -0.60
N ARG A 70 13.28 -13.24 -1.50
CA ARG A 70 14.37 -14.18 -1.82
C ARG A 70 15.25 -14.46 -0.60
N SER A 71 15.60 -13.42 0.16
CA SER A 71 16.37 -13.58 1.38
C SER A 71 15.64 -14.47 2.41
N ARG A 72 14.33 -14.27 2.56
CA ARG A 72 13.47 -15.12 3.42
C ARG A 72 13.43 -16.57 2.93
N ALA A 73 13.29 -16.79 1.62
CA ALA A 73 13.30 -18.11 1.02
C ALA A 73 14.62 -18.87 1.31
N LEU A 74 15.75 -18.16 1.25
CA LEU A 74 17.06 -18.72 1.60
C LEU A 74 17.17 -19.09 3.09
N LYS A 75 16.59 -18.30 3.98
CA LYS A 75 16.54 -18.65 5.42
C LYS A 75 15.77 -19.94 5.63
N TYR A 76 14.61 -20.11 5.00
CA TYR A 76 13.83 -21.34 5.08
C TYR A 76 14.51 -22.57 4.46
N SER A 77 15.47 -22.39 3.55
CA SER A 77 16.24 -23.51 2.98
C SER A 77 17.39 -23.95 3.87
N ARG A 78 17.90 -23.09 4.75
CA ARG A 78 19.05 -23.36 5.63
C ARG A 78 18.66 -23.95 6.98
N THR A 79 17.47 -23.70 7.45
CA THR A 79 16.93 -24.29 8.66
C THR A 79 16.46 -25.71 8.34
N ALA A 80 16.96 -26.72 9.07
CA ALA A 80 16.43 -28.08 8.97
C ALA A 80 14.91 -28.04 9.15
N PRO A 81 14.12 -28.60 8.19
CA PRO A 81 12.72 -28.21 8.07
C PRO A 81 11.89 -28.76 9.23
N PRO A 82 11.25 -27.90 10.03
CA PRO A 82 9.96 -28.29 10.57
C PRO A 82 9.02 -28.59 9.39
N ARG A 83 8.07 -29.49 9.57
CA ARG A 83 7.05 -29.78 8.56
C ARG A 83 6.49 -28.44 8.02
N GLY A 84 6.65 -28.16 6.72
CA GLY A 84 6.16 -26.93 6.09
C GLY A 84 7.24 -25.92 5.64
N ALA A 85 8.50 -26.02 6.02
CA ALA A 85 9.55 -25.07 5.59
C ALA A 85 9.74 -25.06 4.07
N GLY A 86 9.58 -26.18 3.39
CA GLY A 86 9.60 -26.26 1.93
C GLY A 86 8.46 -25.47 1.27
N SER A 87 7.26 -25.50 1.87
CA SER A 87 6.11 -24.71 1.41
C SER A 87 6.36 -23.21 1.58
N MET A 88 6.89 -22.78 2.73
CA MET A 88 7.22 -21.37 3.00
C MET A 88 8.30 -20.84 2.05
N ARG A 89 9.35 -21.64 1.78
CA ARG A 89 10.37 -21.29 0.80
C ARG A 89 9.75 -21.06 -0.59
N ASN A 90 8.92 -22.00 -1.04
CA ASN A 90 8.27 -21.87 -2.36
C ASN A 90 7.34 -20.67 -2.40
N HIS A 91 6.58 -20.43 -1.34
CA HIS A 91 5.70 -19.26 -1.23
C HIS A 91 6.49 -17.94 -1.34
N CYS A 92 7.60 -17.82 -0.61
CA CYS A 92 8.46 -16.63 -0.72
C CYS A 92 9.06 -16.47 -2.13
N ASN A 93 9.44 -17.55 -2.80
CA ASN A 93 9.96 -17.48 -4.18
C ASN A 93 8.88 -17.00 -5.16
N VAL A 94 7.64 -17.49 -5.04
CA VAL A 94 6.51 -17.03 -5.88
C VAL A 94 6.22 -15.55 -5.65
N ILE A 95 6.22 -15.10 -4.40
CA ILE A 95 6.04 -13.68 -4.09
C ILE A 95 7.17 -12.85 -4.69
N ALA A 96 8.43 -13.28 -4.58
CA ALA A 96 9.56 -12.57 -5.18
C ALA A 96 9.40 -12.44 -6.70
N GLN A 97 9.02 -13.51 -7.40
CA GLN A 97 8.77 -13.49 -8.85
C GLN A 97 7.64 -12.51 -9.22
N ASN A 98 6.57 -12.45 -8.41
CA ASN A 98 5.48 -11.51 -8.65
C ASN A 98 5.95 -10.05 -8.50
N PHE A 99 6.76 -9.74 -7.49
CA PHE A 99 7.33 -8.41 -7.34
C PHE A 99 8.29 -8.05 -8.46
N GLU A 100 9.06 -9.00 -9.00
CA GLU A 100 9.90 -8.75 -10.17
C GLU A 100 9.09 -8.41 -11.41
N ARG A 101 8.01 -9.14 -11.66
CA ARG A 101 7.11 -8.81 -12.76
C ARG A 101 6.48 -7.42 -12.59
N ILE A 102 6.07 -7.05 -11.36
CA ILE A 102 5.58 -5.70 -11.06
C ILE A 102 6.66 -4.65 -11.35
N ALA A 103 7.92 -4.91 -10.99
CA ALA A 103 9.03 -4.00 -11.28
C ALA A 103 9.23 -3.82 -12.79
N ASP A 104 9.25 -4.90 -13.56
CA ASP A 104 9.41 -4.87 -15.02
C ASP A 104 8.27 -4.10 -15.70
N GLU A 105 7.02 -4.27 -15.25
CA GLU A 105 5.86 -3.54 -15.75
C GLU A 105 5.97 -2.04 -15.44
N ASN A 106 6.42 -1.66 -14.24
CA ASN A 106 6.65 -0.25 -13.90
C ASN A 106 7.81 0.36 -14.71
N ILE A 107 8.88 -0.38 -15.00
CA ILE A 107 9.96 0.06 -15.89
C ILE A 107 9.41 0.36 -17.29
N ALA A 108 8.56 -0.52 -17.82
CA ALA A 108 7.92 -0.31 -19.11
C ALA A 108 7.04 0.94 -19.13
N LEU A 109 6.20 1.14 -18.10
CA LEU A 109 5.38 2.35 -17.96
C LEU A 109 6.23 3.62 -17.87
N ALA A 110 7.33 3.59 -17.13
CA ALA A 110 8.27 4.70 -17.06
C ALA A 110 8.87 5.03 -18.45
N ALA A 111 9.22 4.02 -19.23
CA ALA A 111 9.74 4.20 -20.57
C ALA A 111 8.69 4.80 -21.52
N ASP A 112 7.44 4.34 -21.45
CA ASP A 112 6.33 4.86 -22.24
C ASP A 112 6.08 6.35 -21.93
N HIS A 113 6.06 6.73 -20.66
CA HIS A 113 5.91 8.12 -20.27
C HIS A 113 7.10 9.00 -20.70
N ARG A 114 8.33 8.48 -20.69
CA ARG A 114 9.47 9.22 -21.28
C ARG A 114 9.31 9.43 -22.78
N SER A 115 8.80 8.43 -23.48
CA SER A 115 8.52 8.55 -24.91
C SER A 115 7.45 9.62 -25.17
N MET A 116 6.36 9.64 -24.38
CA MET A 116 5.32 10.66 -24.47
C MET A 116 5.87 12.04 -24.13
N ALA A 117 6.73 12.19 -23.12
CA ALA A 117 7.38 13.44 -22.78
C ALA A 117 8.21 14.00 -23.95
N GLY A 118 8.91 13.14 -24.69
CA GLY A 118 9.66 13.53 -25.89
C GLY A 118 8.81 13.93 -27.08
N GLN A 119 7.55 13.53 -27.13
CA GLN A 119 6.60 13.83 -28.20
C GLN A 119 5.67 15.00 -27.87
N SER A 120 5.52 15.36 -26.61
CA SER A 120 4.68 16.45 -26.15
C SER A 120 5.33 17.78 -26.51
N LYS A 121 4.51 18.74 -26.96
CA LYS A 121 5.01 20.12 -27.17
C LYS A 121 5.39 20.75 -25.83
N PRO A 122 6.41 21.61 -25.83
CA PRO A 122 6.79 22.36 -24.62
C PRO A 122 5.66 23.28 -24.14
#